data_99ca0ac12712ba190143e9cc7fb0e236
#
_entry.id   99ca0ac12712ba190143e9cc7fb0e236
#
_cell.length_a   1.000
_cell.length_b   1.000
_cell.length_c   1.000
_cell.angle_alpha   90.00
_cell.angle_beta   90.00
_cell.angle_gamma   90.00
#
_symmetry.space_group_name_H-M   'P 1'
#
loop_
_entity.id
_entity.type
_entity.pdbx_description
1 polymer ?
#
loop_
_entity_poly.entity_id
_entity_poly.type
_entity_poly.pdbx_seq_one_letter_code
_entity_poly.pdbx_strand_id
1 'polypeptide(L)'
;MGETLLEIRNVGCSKDLGEPIFSDVSFSVNQGDVLIIQGRSGAGKSTLLKCLAHLNLYEGEILYEGRSPKSYGVPKYRTHVLYVPQRASLLPGTPRDFVLAMCSFSSYHDKSILRKAKGSHAVSPERAIEVAKSWGVDEGLWDRTWANLSGGEMQRIALAIAMGVETAEILLLDEPTSALDSDSSSLVERTLLSEVKEPRSNLKAIVWITHSEEQGRRVGNRFMRVSAGGIYETVE
;
A
#
# COMPACT_ATOMS: atom_id res chain seq x y z
N MET A 1 20.32 -7.69 8.22
CA MET A 1 19.45 -7.31 7.09
C MET A 1 18.24 -8.20 7.14
N GLY A 2 17.02 -7.63 6.99
CA GLY A 2 15.80 -8.42 6.94
C GLY A 2 15.72 -9.28 5.66
N GLU A 3 14.80 -10.23 5.64
CA GLU A 3 14.50 -11.04 4.46
C GLU A 3 13.96 -10.15 3.33
N THR A 4 14.45 -10.36 2.09
CA THR A 4 13.97 -9.60 0.92
C THR A 4 12.59 -10.10 0.51
N LEU A 5 11.61 -9.21 0.55
CA LEU A 5 10.22 -9.48 0.20
C LEU A 5 9.94 -9.15 -1.27
N LEU A 6 10.42 -7.99 -1.73
CA LEU A 6 10.22 -7.52 -3.10
C LEU A 6 11.57 -7.11 -3.69
N GLU A 7 11.87 -7.60 -4.88
CA GLU A 7 13.08 -7.26 -5.63
C GLU A 7 12.70 -6.61 -6.96
N ILE A 8 13.25 -5.45 -7.22
CA ILE A 8 13.02 -4.64 -8.40
C ILE A 8 14.32 -4.59 -9.19
N ARG A 9 14.31 -5.03 -10.46
CA ARG A 9 15.49 -5.12 -11.34
C ARG A 9 15.22 -4.41 -12.66
N ASN A 10 15.95 -3.33 -12.90
CA ASN A 10 15.94 -2.56 -14.15
C ASN A 10 14.51 -2.20 -14.61
N VAL A 11 13.64 -1.84 -13.67
CA VAL A 11 12.25 -1.51 -13.99
C VAL A 11 12.16 -0.16 -14.66
N GLY A 12 11.49 -0.13 -15.83
CA GLY A 12 11.16 1.06 -16.59
C GLY A 12 9.67 1.14 -16.88
N CYS A 13 9.15 2.35 -17.02
CA CYS A 13 7.77 2.61 -17.43
C CYS A 13 7.71 3.81 -18.35
N SER A 14 6.97 3.68 -19.46
CA SER A 14 6.78 4.72 -20.46
C SER A 14 5.30 5.10 -20.58
N LYS A 15 5.03 6.30 -21.08
CA LYS A 15 3.70 6.74 -21.51
C LYS A 15 3.33 6.10 -22.86
N ASP A 16 2.07 6.25 -23.28
CA ASP A 16 1.48 5.65 -24.48
C ASP A 16 2.25 5.89 -25.79
N LEU A 17 3.10 6.90 -25.88
CA LEU A 17 3.92 7.25 -27.06
C LEU A 17 5.40 6.88 -26.89
N GLY A 18 5.75 6.05 -25.91
CA GLY A 18 7.14 5.64 -25.67
C GLY A 18 8.00 6.65 -24.92
N GLU A 19 7.45 7.79 -24.47
CA GLU A 19 8.16 8.70 -23.59
C GLU A 19 8.42 8.02 -22.22
N PRO A 20 9.69 7.86 -21.79
CA PRO A 20 9.97 7.25 -20.50
C PRO A 20 9.50 8.16 -19.35
N ILE A 21 8.78 7.59 -18.40
CA ILE A 21 8.46 8.20 -17.10
C ILE A 21 9.67 8.03 -16.18
N PHE A 22 10.22 6.81 -16.18
CA PHE A 22 11.47 6.43 -15.52
C PHE A 22 12.04 5.17 -16.18
N SER A 23 13.35 4.93 -16.02
CA SER A 23 14.05 3.74 -16.52
C SER A 23 15.07 3.26 -15.51
N ASP A 24 15.49 2.01 -15.66
CA ASP A 24 16.60 1.37 -14.93
C ASP A 24 16.50 1.45 -13.39
N VAL A 25 15.29 1.37 -12.86
CA VAL A 25 15.06 1.40 -11.42
C VAL A 25 15.33 0.04 -10.81
N SER A 26 16.28 -0.02 -9.87
CA SER A 26 16.64 -1.25 -9.16
C SER A 26 16.78 -0.99 -7.67
N PHE A 27 16.06 -1.74 -6.85
CA PHE A 27 16.12 -1.71 -5.39
C PHE A 27 15.40 -2.94 -4.81
N SER A 28 15.47 -3.10 -3.49
CA SER A 28 14.73 -4.14 -2.77
C SER A 28 13.89 -3.54 -1.66
N VAL A 29 12.81 -4.23 -1.30
CA VAL A 29 12.03 -3.99 -0.07
C VAL A 29 12.19 -5.21 0.82
N ASN A 30 12.66 -4.99 2.05
CA ASN A 30 12.94 -6.05 3.00
C ASN A 30 11.96 -6.01 4.16
N GLN A 31 11.89 -7.09 4.89
CA GLN A 31 11.11 -7.13 6.13
C GLN A 31 11.60 -6.07 7.12
N GLY A 32 10.67 -5.31 7.66
CA GLY A 32 10.93 -4.18 8.56
C GLY A 32 11.13 -2.84 7.87
N ASP A 33 11.14 -2.81 6.53
CA ASP A 33 11.30 -1.57 5.78
C ASP A 33 10.03 -0.70 5.85
N VAL A 34 10.25 0.56 6.14
CA VAL A 34 9.34 1.67 5.83
C VAL A 34 10.07 2.56 4.83
N LEU A 35 9.94 2.20 3.55
CA LEU A 35 10.63 2.87 2.46
C LEU A 35 9.88 4.12 2.02
N ILE A 36 10.47 5.28 2.22
CA ILE A 36 9.90 6.56 1.82
C ILE A 36 10.33 6.90 0.40
N ILE A 37 9.36 7.24 -0.45
CA ILE A 37 9.61 7.72 -1.81
C ILE A 37 9.23 9.18 -1.90
N GLN A 38 10.21 10.03 -2.17
CA GLN A 38 10.05 11.47 -2.33
C GLN A 38 10.48 11.95 -3.72
N GLY A 39 10.00 13.13 -4.11
CA GLY A 39 10.33 13.75 -5.38
C GLY A 39 9.24 14.72 -5.83
N ARG A 40 9.53 15.51 -6.89
CA ARG A 40 8.58 16.51 -7.41
C ARG A 40 7.26 15.86 -7.85
N SER A 41 6.19 16.66 -7.84
CA SER A 41 4.92 16.24 -8.45
C SER A 41 5.14 15.92 -9.93
N GLY A 42 4.49 14.85 -10.41
CA GLY A 42 4.66 14.38 -11.81
C GLY A 42 5.94 13.57 -12.08
N ALA A 43 6.83 13.37 -11.11
CA ALA A 43 8.08 12.60 -11.29
C ALA A 43 7.91 11.09 -11.46
N GLY A 44 6.68 10.56 -11.46
CA GLY A 44 6.43 9.13 -11.67
C GLY A 44 6.30 8.29 -10.40
N LYS A 45 6.27 8.90 -9.18
CA LYS A 45 6.16 8.15 -7.90
C LYS A 45 4.96 7.21 -7.85
N SER A 46 3.75 7.72 -8.10
CA SER A 46 2.52 6.92 -8.13
C SER A 46 2.54 5.87 -9.25
N THR A 47 3.19 6.20 -10.39
CA THR A 47 3.40 5.24 -11.48
C THR A 47 4.30 4.09 -11.02
N LEU A 48 5.37 4.38 -10.28
CA LEU A 48 6.24 3.35 -9.71
C LEU A 48 5.44 2.43 -8.77
N LEU A 49 4.66 2.98 -7.82
CA LEU A 49 3.83 2.15 -6.95
C LEU A 49 2.85 1.27 -7.74
N LYS A 50 2.25 1.82 -8.80
CA LYS A 50 1.35 1.03 -9.67
C LYS A 50 2.08 -0.07 -10.44
N CYS A 51 3.34 0.15 -10.85
CA CYS A 51 4.19 -0.91 -11.41
C CYS A 51 4.48 -1.98 -10.35
N LEU A 52 4.85 -1.59 -9.12
CA LEU A 52 5.07 -2.52 -8.01
C LEU A 52 3.82 -3.34 -7.70
N ALA A 53 2.63 -2.74 -7.76
CA ALA A 53 1.35 -3.43 -7.62
C ALA A 53 0.93 -4.24 -8.85
N HIS A 54 1.74 -4.25 -9.91
CA HIS A 54 1.41 -4.87 -11.21
C HIS A 54 0.08 -4.34 -11.81
N LEU A 55 -0.19 -3.05 -11.60
CA LEU A 55 -1.35 -2.33 -12.15
C LEU A 55 -1.03 -1.59 -13.45
N ASN A 56 0.24 -1.28 -13.70
CA ASN A 56 0.74 -0.70 -14.93
C ASN A 56 1.65 -1.70 -15.65
N LEU A 57 1.79 -1.52 -16.96
CA LEU A 57 2.83 -2.20 -17.74
C LEU A 57 4.20 -1.58 -17.40
N TYR A 58 5.22 -2.40 -17.37
CA TYR A 58 6.60 -2.01 -17.11
C TYR A 58 7.56 -2.96 -17.83
N GLU A 59 8.77 -2.49 -18.05
CA GLU A 59 9.92 -3.27 -18.50
C GLU A 59 10.75 -3.71 -17.29
N GLY A 60 11.63 -4.70 -17.45
CA GLY A 60 12.43 -5.24 -16.35
C GLY A 60 11.69 -6.29 -15.53
N GLU A 61 12.14 -6.52 -14.31
CA GLU A 61 11.61 -7.58 -13.45
C GLU A 61 11.18 -7.03 -12.07
N ILE A 62 10.03 -7.51 -11.60
CA ILE A 62 9.59 -7.38 -10.21
C ILE A 62 9.38 -8.79 -9.68
N LEU A 63 10.05 -9.13 -8.60
CA LEU A 63 9.97 -10.44 -7.96
C LEU A 63 9.48 -10.28 -6.52
N TYR A 64 8.44 -11.02 -6.17
CA TYR A 64 7.94 -11.16 -4.81
C TYR A 64 8.30 -12.56 -4.31
N GLU A 65 9.04 -12.66 -3.22
CA GLU A 65 9.60 -13.93 -2.71
C GLU A 65 10.30 -14.74 -3.84
N GLY A 66 11.07 -14.06 -4.69
CA GLY A 66 11.80 -14.65 -5.82
C GLY A 66 10.93 -15.08 -7.01
N ARG A 67 9.64 -14.77 -7.04
CA ARG A 67 8.70 -15.13 -8.11
C ARG A 67 8.10 -13.92 -8.80
N SER A 68 7.94 -13.96 -10.12
CA SER A 68 7.24 -12.90 -10.83
C SER A 68 5.73 -12.88 -10.46
N PRO A 69 5.06 -11.71 -10.50
CA PRO A 69 3.61 -11.60 -10.26
C PRO A 69 2.78 -12.54 -11.14
N LYS A 70 3.23 -12.78 -12.39
CA LYS A 70 2.56 -13.71 -13.31
C LYS A 70 2.67 -15.16 -12.85
N SER A 71 3.87 -15.59 -12.39
CA SER A 71 4.07 -16.96 -11.90
C SER A 71 3.43 -17.19 -10.53
N TYR A 72 3.31 -16.12 -9.73
CA TYR A 72 2.62 -16.17 -8.44
C TYR A 72 1.09 -16.23 -8.62
N GLY A 73 0.58 -15.68 -9.72
CA GLY A 73 -0.82 -15.40 -9.99
C GLY A 73 -1.16 -13.96 -9.62
N VAL A 74 -1.38 -13.09 -10.64
CA VAL A 74 -1.57 -11.63 -10.44
C VAL A 74 -2.64 -11.28 -9.40
N PRO A 75 -3.83 -11.89 -9.38
CA PRO A 75 -4.82 -11.60 -8.34
C PRO A 75 -4.31 -11.91 -6.94
N LYS A 76 -3.62 -13.05 -6.75
CA LYS A 76 -3.03 -13.45 -5.48
C LYS A 76 -1.87 -12.54 -5.09
N TYR A 77 -0.98 -12.18 -6.01
CA TYR A 77 0.09 -11.22 -5.77
C TYR A 77 -0.44 -9.91 -5.19
N ARG A 78 -1.53 -9.37 -5.78
CA ARG A 78 -2.14 -8.11 -5.35
C ARG A 78 -2.80 -8.18 -3.98
N THR A 79 -3.05 -9.35 -3.41
CA THR A 79 -3.52 -9.49 -2.03
C THR A 79 -2.37 -9.41 -1.03
N HIS A 80 -1.12 -9.71 -1.45
CA HIS A 80 0.07 -9.62 -0.62
C HIS A 80 0.79 -8.27 -0.78
N VAL A 81 0.80 -7.72 -1.99
CA VAL A 81 1.38 -6.40 -2.32
C VAL A 81 0.22 -5.46 -2.65
N LEU A 82 -0.30 -4.81 -1.61
CA LEU A 82 -1.55 -4.07 -1.68
C LEU A 82 -1.31 -2.58 -1.91
N TYR A 83 -1.87 -2.04 -2.99
CA TYR A 83 -1.81 -0.63 -3.31
C TYR A 83 -3.00 0.15 -2.73
N VAL A 84 -2.70 1.21 -2.01
CA VAL A 84 -3.68 2.16 -1.48
C VAL A 84 -3.48 3.50 -2.19
N PRO A 85 -4.42 3.93 -3.05
CA PRO A 85 -4.30 5.17 -3.79
C PRO A 85 -4.49 6.40 -2.90
N GLN A 86 -3.94 7.54 -3.31
CA GLN A 86 -4.10 8.84 -2.65
C GLN A 86 -5.57 9.21 -2.45
N ARG A 87 -6.39 8.95 -3.46
CA ARG A 87 -7.85 9.12 -3.38
C ARG A 87 -8.49 7.76 -3.53
N ALA A 88 -9.26 7.35 -2.54
CA ALA A 88 -10.16 6.23 -2.70
C ALA A 88 -11.05 6.55 -3.92
N SER A 89 -11.00 5.70 -4.94
CA SER A 89 -11.86 5.86 -6.11
C SER A 89 -13.31 5.97 -5.63
N LEU A 90 -14.11 6.78 -6.33
CA LEU A 90 -15.55 6.84 -6.10
C LEU A 90 -16.15 5.48 -6.50
N LEU A 91 -16.03 4.52 -5.62
CA LEU A 91 -16.67 3.23 -5.78
C LEU A 91 -18.18 3.41 -5.55
N PRO A 92 -19.02 2.76 -6.32
CA PRO A 92 -20.44 2.74 -6.04
C PRO A 92 -20.71 2.04 -4.71
N GLY A 93 -21.75 2.49 -3.98
CA GLY A 93 -22.13 1.89 -2.71
C GLY A 93 -21.41 2.49 -1.49
N THR A 94 -21.35 1.72 -0.43
CA THR A 94 -20.80 2.08 0.87
C THR A 94 -19.45 1.42 1.13
N PRO A 95 -18.64 1.89 2.10
CA PRO A 95 -17.47 1.18 2.56
C PRO A 95 -17.75 -0.28 2.97
N ARG A 96 -18.88 -0.53 3.63
CA ARG A 96 -19.29 -1.87 4.03
C ARG A 96 -19.54 -2.78 2.84
N ASP A 97 -20.25 -2.30 1.81
CA ASP A 97 -20.47 -3.06 0.58
C ASP A 97 -19.14 -3.42 -0.11
N PHE A 98 -18.20 -2.47 -0.09
CA PHE A 98 -16.89 -2.68 -0.69
C PHE A 98 -16.10 -3.80 0.01
N VAL A 99 -16.05 -3.79 1.34
CA VAL A 99 -15.36 -4.86 2.11
C VAL A 99 -16.03 -6.21 1.90
N LEU A 100 -17.37 -6.25 1.92
CA LEU A 100 -18.12 -7.49 1.65
C LEU A 100 -17.86 -8.01 0.23
N ALA A 101 -17.78 -7.13 -0.76
CA ALA A 101 -17.40 -7.50 -2.12
C ALA A 101 -15.96 -8.05 -2.16
N MET A 102 -15.00 -7.44 -1.45
CA MET A 102 -13.64 -7.98 -1.34
C MET A 102 -13.64 -9.38 -0.72
N CYS A 103 -14.42 -9.62 0.33
CA CYS A 103 -14.54 -10.95 0.93
C CYS A 103 -15.05 -12.01 -0.06
N SER A 104 -15.76 -11.63 -1.12
CA SER A 104 -16.28 -12.58 -2.12
C SER A 104 -15.28 -12.97 -3.21
N PHE A 105 -14.15 -12.25 -3.34
CA PHE A 105 -13.18 -12.55 -4.39
C PHE A 105 -12.41 -13.83 -4.10
N SER A 106 -12.32 -14.72 -5.11
CA SER A 106 -11.66 -16.03 -5.00
C SER A 106 -10.18 -15.95 -4.61
N SER A 107 -9.50 -14.84 -4.95
CA SER A 107 -8.10 -14.59 -4.56
C SER A 107 -7.88 -14.47 -3.05
N TYR A 108 -8.93 -14.15 -2.28
CA TYR A 108 -8.91 -14.13 -0.82
C TYR A 108 -9.35 -15.46 -0.18
N HIS A 109 -9.80 -16.44 -0.98
CA HIS A 109 -10.26 -17.76 -0.49
C HIS A 109 -9.24 -18.89 -0.70
N ASP A 110 -7.99 -18.58 -1.06
CA ASP A 110 -6.96 -19.62 -1.23
C ASP A 110 -6.68 -20.34 0.10
N LYS A 111 -6.99 -21.64 0.13
CA LYS A 111 -6.82 -22.51 1.30
C LYS A 111 -5.39 -22.57 1.84
N SER A 112 -4.38 -22.27 0.99
CA SER A 112 -2.98 -22.22 1.41
C SER A 112 -2.69 -20.98 2.28
N ILE A 113 -3.44 -19.91 2.07
CA ILE A 113 -3.36 -18.64 2.81
C ILE A 113 -4.10 -18.77 4.15
N LEU A 114 -5.29 -19.39 4.13
CA LEU A 114 -6.10 -19.63 5.33
C LEU A 114 -5.39 -20.50 6.38
N ARG A 115 -4.39 -21.31 5.97
CA ARG A 115 -3.56 -22.09 6.88
C ARG A 115 -2.53 -21.25 7.67
N LYS A 116 -2.11 -20.11 7.15
CA LYS A 116 -1.16 -19.18 7.82
C LYS A 116 -1.90 -18.12 8.66
N ALA A 117 -3.09 -17.71 8.23
CA ALA A 117 -3.93 -16.78 8.99
C ALA A 117 -4.63 -17.54 10.12
N LYS A 118 -4.50 -17.07 11.36
CA LYS A 118 -5.21 -17.62 12.52
C LYS A 118 -6.74 -17.39 12.49
N GLY A 119 -7.25 -16.72 11.42
CA GLY A 119 -8.65 -16.42 11.17
C GLY A 119 -9.17 -17.14 9.94
N SER A 120 -10.48 -17.30 9.84
CA SER A 120 -11.15 -18.02 8.75
C SER A 120 -11.26 -17.23 7.44
N HIS A 121 -10.83 -15.97 7.41
CA HIS A 121 -10.98 -15.07 6.26
C HIS A 121 -9.70 -14.26 5.98
N ALA A 122 -9.37 -14.09 4.71
CA ALA A 122 -8.24 -13.28 4.27
C ALA A 122 -8.53 -11.76 4.34
N VAL A 123 -9.78 -11.37 4.53
CA VAL A 123 -10.25 -9.99 4.76
C VAL A 123 -11.15 -10.03 5.98
N SER A 124 -10.85 -9.19 6.98
CA SER A 124 -11.66 -9.04 8.20
C SER A 124 -12.33 -7.67 8.21
N PRO A 125 -13.65 -7.61 7.94
CA PRO A 125 -14.42 -6.37 8.10
C PRO A 125 -14.38 -5.83 9.52
N GLU A 126 -14.40 -6.72 10.53
CA GLU A 126 -14.37 -6.37 11.94
C GLU A 126 -13.06 -5.66 12.28
N ARG A 127 -11.92 -6.21 11.85
CA ARG A 127 -10.60 -5.57 12.03
C ARG A 127 -10.55 -4.21 11.37
N ALA A 128 -11.05 -4.08 10.14
CA ALA A 128 -11.08 -2.81 9.43
C ALA A 128 -11.91 -1.76 10.20
N ILE A 129 -13.07 -2.14 10.73
CA ILE A 129 -13.92 -1.25 11.54
C ILE A 129 -13.23 -0.88 12.85
N GLU A 130 -12.60 -1.82 13.55
CA GLU A 130 -11.87 -1.57 14.79
C GLU A 130 -10.70 -0.60 14.57
N VAL A 131 -9.91 -0.80 13.51
CA VAL A 131 -8.83 0.10 13.14
C VAL A 131 -9.37 1.50 12.84
N ALA A 132 -10.42 1.62 12.02
CA ALA A 132 -11.03 2.90 11.70
C ALA A 132 -11.58 3.62 12.96
N LYS A 133 -12.19 2.87 13.87
CA LYS A 133 -12.65 3.37 15.17
C LYS A 133 -11.50 3.94 16.02
N SER A 134 -10.36 3.25 16.05
CA SER A 134 -9.16 3.73 16.75
C SER A 134 -8.61 5.04 16.16
N TRP A 135 -8.94 5.35 14.91
CA TRP A 135 -8.62 6.59 14.21
C TRP A 135 -9.75 7.63 14.26
N GLY A 136 -10.73 7.46 15.15
CA GLY A 136 -11.83 8.40 15.33
C GLY A 136 -12.88 8.38 14.21
N VAL A 137 -13.00 7.28 13.47
CA VAL A 137 -14.05 7.08 12.46
C VAL A 137 -15.27 6.45 13.13
N ASP A 138 -16.40 7.12 13.06
CA ASP A 138 -17.68 6.59 13.56
C ASP A 138 -18.12 5.39 12.70
N GLU A 139 -18.63 4.34 13.35
CA GLU A 139 -19.07 3.13 12.68
C GLU A 139 -20.25 3.39 11.70
N GLY A 140 -21.11 4.36 11.99
CA GLY A 140 -22.21 4.75 11.09
C GLY A 140 -21.74 5.30 9.74
N LEU A 141 -20.48 5.71 9.60
CA LEU A 141 -19.91 6.15 8.33
C LEU A 141 -19.70 4.99 7.34
N TRP A 142 -19.61 3.77 7.83
CA TRP A 142 -19.45 2.57 6.99
C TRP A 142 -20.71 2.27 6.14
N ASP A 143 -21.85 2.80 6.52
CA ASP A 143 -23.12 2.63 5.84
C ASP A 143 -23.53 3.86 5.00
N ARG A 144 -22.68 4.90 4.97
CA ARG A 144 -22.84 6.06 4.07
C ARG A 144 -22.16 5.76 2.73
N THR A 145 -22.70 6.30 1.65
CA THR A 145 -22.04 6.20 0.34
C THR A 145 -20.72 6.95 0.36
N TRP A 146 -19.70 6.43 -0.36
CA TRP A 146 -18.39 7.06 -0.48
C TRP A 146 -18.46 8.55 -0.84
N ALA A 147 -19.41 8.94 -1.70
CA ALA A 147 -19.58 10.33 -2.11
C ALA A 147 -20.02 11.27 -0.96
N ASN A 148 -20.56 10.73 0.13
CA ASN A 148 -21.05 11.48 1.29
C ASN A 148 -20.04 11.48 2.47
N LEU A 149 -18.83 11.00 2.25
CA LEU A 149 -17.74 11.04 3.21
C LEU A 149 -16.82 12.23 2.92
N SER A 150 -16.29 12.86 3.95
CA SER A 150 -15.22 13.83 3.82
C SER A 150 -13.93 13.16 3.32
N GLY A 151 -13.00 13.93 2.75
CA GLY A 151 -11.72 13.41 2.27
C GLY A 151 -10.96 12.64 3.34
N GLY A 152 -10.93 13.18 4.57
CA GLY A 152 -10.24 12.52 5.69
C GLY A 152 -10.95 11.25 6.18
N GLU A 153 -12.29 11.22 6.23
CA GLU A 153 -13.05 10.01 6.56
C GLU A 153 -12.80 8.92 5.52
N MET A 154 -12.89 9.28 4.23
CA MET A 154 -12.67 8.37 3.11
C MET A 154 -11.25 7.78 3.16
N GLN A 155 -10.23 8.60 3.44
CA GLN A 155 -8.84 8.19 3.50
C GLN A 155 -8.58 7.26 4.69
N ARG A 156 -9.08 7.59 5.90
CA ARG A 156 -8.98 6.71 7.07
C ARG A 156 -9.69 5.38 6.86
N ILE A 157 -10.90 5.38 6.30
CA ILE A 157 -11.62 4.14 6.00
C ILE A 157 -10.88 3.29 4.97
N ALA A 158 -10.38 3.87 3.87
CA ALA A 158 -9.63 3.13 2.87
C ALA A 158 -8.35 2.48 3.43
N LEU A 159 -7.62 3.19 4.29
CA LEU A 159 -6.47 2.65 5.01
C LEU A 159 -6.86 1.55 5.99
N ALA A 160 -7.94 1.74 6.74
CA ALA A 160 -8.44 0.75 7.67
C ALA A 160 -8.88 -0.54 6.96
N ILE A 161 -9.49 -0.42 5.77
CA ILE A 161 -9.79 -1.57 4.92
C ILE A 161 -8.51 -2.31 4.52
N ALA A 162 -7.47 -1.57 4.11
CA ALA A 162 -6.18 -2.17 3.77
C ALA A 162 -5.56 -2.93 4.96
N MET A 163 -5.71 -2.40 6.18
CA MET A 163 -5.29 -3.06 7.42
C MET A 163 -6.15 -4.28 7.78
N GLY A 164 -7.38 -4.33 7.30
CA GLY A 164 -8.27 -5.49 7.42
C GLY A 164 -7.95 -6.62 6.43
N VAL A 165 -7.07 -6.39 5.46
CA VAL A 165 -6.59 -7.44 4.54
C VAL A 165 -5.46 -8.22 5.22
N GLU A 166 -5.80 -9.31 5.87
CA GLU A 166 -4.86 -10.12 6.66
C GLU A 166 -3.77 -10.81 5.83
N THR A 167 -3.91 -10.83 4.52
CA THR A 167 -2.89 -11.38 3.60
C THR A 167 -1.87 -10.34 3.15
N ALA A 168 -2.11 -9.05 3.40
CA ALA A 168 -1.21 -8.00 2.96
C ALA A 168 0.11 -8.05 3.75
N GLU A 169 1.19 -8.29 3.03
CA GLU A 169 2.55 -8.29 3.58
C GLU A 169 3.30 -6.99 3.27
N ILE A 170 2.94 -6.33 2.17
CA ILE A 170 3.51 -5.05 1.77
C ILE A 170 2.37 -4.09 1.45
N LEU A 171 2.35 -2.93 2.10
CA LEU A 171 1.47 -1.83 1.72
C LEU A 171 2.23 -0.82 0.86
N LEU A 172 1.64 -0.49 -0.29
CA LEU A 172 2.11 0.55 -1.19
C LEU A 172 1.19 1.77 -1.03
N LEU A 173 1.62 2.77 -0.28
CA LEU A 173 0.82 3.89 0.16
C LEU A 173 1.13 5.15 -0.64
N ASP A 174 0.16 5.65 -1.37
CA ASP A 174 0.27 6.86 -2.19
C ASP A 174 -0.33 8.06 -1.44
N GLU A 175 0.51 8.84 -0.77
CA GLU A 175 0.15 10.01 0.05
C GLU A 175 -1.01 9.72 1.05
N PRO A 176 -0.90 8.69 1.90
CA PRO A 176 -2.03 8.12 2.64
C PRO A 176 -2.62 9.04 3.71
N THR A 177 -1.98 10.15 4.04
CA THR A 177 -2.44 11.09 5.08
C THR A 177 -2.62 12.53 4.57
N SER A 178 -2.61 12.71 3.23
CA SER A 178 -2.66 14.06 2.63
C SER A 178 -3.97 14.83 2.89
N ALA A 179 -5.05 14.15 3.24
CA ALA A 179 -6.35 14.76 3.57
C ALA A 179 -6.63 14.80 5.08
N LEU A 180 -5.65 14.46 5.92
CA LEU A 180 -5.79 14.39 7.38
C LEU A 180 -5.15 15.62 8.05
N ASP A 181 -5.71 16.01 9.18
CA ASP A 181 -5.05 16.91 10.11
C ASP A 181 -3.85 16.24 10.80
N SER A 182 -3.04 17.04 11.52
CA SER A 182 -1.80 16.57 12.16
C SER A 182 -2.02 15.46 13.19
N ASP A 183 -3.11 15.56 13.96
CA ASP A 183 -3.39 14.61 15.04
C ASP A 183 -3.85 13.28 14.47
N SER A 184 -4.78 13.32 13.50
CA SER A 184 -5.23 12.16 12.77
C SER A 184 -4.09 11.49 11.99
N SER A 185 -3.23 12.27 11.33
CA SER A 185 -2.04 11.76 10.65
C SER A 185 -1.12 11.00 11.60
N SER A 186 -0.81 11.60 12.74
CA SER A 186 0.08 11.00 13.75
C SER A 186 -0.49 9.71 14.33
N LEU A 187 -1.80 9.61 14.46
CA LEU A 187 -2.47 8.41 14.96
C LEU A 187 -2.39 7.26 13.93
N VAL A 188 -2.68 7.56 12.66
CA VAL A 188 -2.56 6.61 11.55
C VAL A 188 -1.11 6.13 11.41
N GLU A 189 -0.15 7.04 11.38
CA GLU A 189 1.28 6.74 11.28
C GLU A 189 1.73 5.77 12.38
N ARG A 190 1.41 6.07 13.64
CA ARG A 190 1.77 5.19 14.77
C ARG A 190 1.20 3.80 14.61
N THR A 191 -0.04 3.67 14.19
CA THR A 191 -0.67 2.37 13.97
C THR A 191 0.04 1.58 12.88
N LEU A 192 0.28 2.19 11.72
CA LEU A 192 0.98 1.55 10.60
C LEU A 192 2.39 1.09 10.98
N LEU A 193 3.15 1.95 11.68
CA LEU A 193 4.50 1.64 12.12
C LEU A 193 4.53 0.55 13.19
N SER A 194 3.53 0.50 14.07
CA SER A 194 3.43 -0.55 15.08
C SER A 194 3.16 -1.92 14.46
N GLU A 195 2.32 -1.97 13.42
CA GLU A 195 2.03 -3.22 12.70
C GLU A 195 3.26 -3.80 12.01
N VAL A 196 4.09 -2.98 11.35
CA VAL A 196 5.34 -3.46 10.72
C VAL A 196 6.32 -4.03 11.75
N LYS A 197 6.30 -3.51 12.97
CA LYS A 197 7.19 -3.94 14.06
C LYS A 197 6.64 -5.13 14.85
N GLU A 198 5.34 -5.41 14.74
CA GLU A 198 4.69 -6.49 15.49
C GLU A 198 5.02 -7.86 14.86
N PRO A 199 5.75 -8.76 15.55
CA PRO A 199 6.16 -10.05 14.98
C PRO A 199 5.00 -10.98 14.58
N ARG A 200 3.81 -10.73 15.10
CA ARG A 200 2.61 -11.51 14.79
C ARG A 200 1.77 -10.90 13.67
N SER A 201 2.08 -9.67 13.26
CA SER A 201 1.43 -9.02 12.13
C SER A 201 1.86 -9.68 10.82
N ASN A 202 0.94 -9.75 9.88
CA ASN A 202 1.27 -10.17 8.52
C ASN A 202 1.92 -9.03 7.71
N LEU A 203 1.69 -7.78 8.11
CA LEU A 203 2.31 -6.62 7.47
C LEU A 203 3.80 -6.57 7.80
N LYS A 204 4.63 -6.75 6.79
CA LYS A 204 6.08 -6.87 6.93
C LYS A 204 6.83 -5.62 6.48
N ALA A 205 6.28 -4.86 5.52
CA ALA A 205 6.92 -3.66 5.00
C ALA A 205 5.90 -2.65 4.46
N ILE A 206 6.33 -1.39 4.37
CA ILE A 206 5.55 -0.30 3.77
C ILE A 206 6.44 0.43 2.77
N VAL A 207 5.89 0.73 1.59
CA VAL A 207 6.44 1.71 0.64
C VAL A 207 5.51 2.90 0.65
N TRP A 208 6.01 4.07 1.07
CA TRP A 208 5.20 5.24 1.37
C TRP A 208 5.63 6.45 0.57
N ILE A 209 4.75 6.98 -0.27
CA ILE A 209 4.96 8.26 -0.94
C ILE A 209 4.47 9.40 -0.02
N THR A 210 5.33 10.38 0.20
CA THR A 210 4.96 11.64 0.85
C THR A 210 5.70 12.83 0.23
N HIS A 211 5.08 14.00 0.27
CA HIS A 211 5.71 15.27 -0.09
C HIS A 211 6.34 15.98 1.12
N SER A 212 6.00 15.57 2.35
CA SER A 212 6.55 16.14 3.58
C SER A 212 7.86 15.45 3.95
N GLU A 213 8.96 16.20 3.94
CA GLU A 213 10.26 15.70 4.41
C GLU A 213 10.20 15.37 5.92
N GLU A 214 9.53 16.20 6.71
CA GLU A 214 9.35 15.98 8.13
C GLU A 214 8.61 14.67 8.42
N GLN A 215 7.51 14.43 7.70
CA GLN A 215 6.78 13.16 7.81
C GLN A 215 7.68 11.99 7.38
N GLY A 216 8.38 12.12 6.26
CA GLY A 216 9.27 11.08 5.76
C GLY A 216 10.28 10.67 6.83
N ARG A 217 10.98 11.63 7.46
CA ARG A 217 11.96 11.37 8.54
C ARG A 217 11.33 10.76 9.79
N ARG A 218 10.08 11.13 10.10
CA ARG A 218 9.37 10.61 11.28
C ARG A 218 8.95 9.15 11.11
N VAL A 219 8.53 8.75 9.90
CA VAL A 219 7.96 7.42 9.65
C VAL A 219 8.92 6.45 8.98
N GLY A 220 9.86 6.94 8.17
CA GLY A 220 10.74 6.14 7.32
C GLY A 220 11.99 5.62 8.04
N ASN A 221 12.48 4.48 7.57
CA ASN A 221 13.81 3.99 7.92
C ASN A 221 14.71 3.78 6.69
N ARG A 222 14.14 3.91 5.47
CA ARG A 222 14.85 3.94 4.19
C ARG A 222 14.24 4.98 3.28
N PHE A 223 15.06 5.57 2.41
CA PHE A 223 14.64 6.72 1.62
C PHE A 223 15.05 6.58 0.17
N MET A 224 14.13 6.90 -0.75
CA MET A 224 14.39 6.99 -2.18
C MET A 224 13.94 8.34 -2.71
N ARG A 225 14.75 8.91 -3.58
CA ARG A 225 14.42 10.16 -4.28
C ARG A 225 14.19 9.90 -5.77
N VAL A 226 13.05 10.39 -6.25
CA VAL A 226 12.69 10.39 -7.67
C VAL A 226 12.98 11.75 -8.26
N SER A 227 13.83 11.81 -9.28
CA SER A 227 14.22 13.02 -10.02
C SER A 227 14.23 12.76 -11.52
N ALA A 228 14.46 13.83 -12.30
CA ALA A 228 14.64 13.72 -13.77
C ALA A 228 15.85 12.85 -14.18
N GLY A 229 16.79 12.59 -13.27
CA GLY A 229 17.96 11.74 -13.47
C GLY A 229 17.77 10.28 -13.03
N GLY A 230 16.58 9.88 -12.61
CA GLY A 230 16.29 8.52 -12.16
C GLY A 230 15.76 8.43 -10.73
N ILE A 231 15.74 7.21 -10.24
CA ILE A 231 15.30 6.86 -8.87
C ILE A 231 16.49 6.23 -8.15
N TYR A 232 16.89 6.81 -7.03
CA TYR A 232 18.05 6.36 -6.26
C TYR A 232 17.79 6.41 -4.76
N GLU A 233 18.43 5.49 -4.05
CA GLU A 233 18.39 5.44 -2.59
C GLU A 233 19.28 6.56 -2.01
N THR A 234 18.77 7.25 -0.99
CA THR A 234 19.49 8.32 -0.28
C THR A 234 19.72 7.87 1.16
N VAL A 235 20.87 8.21 1.71
CA VAL A 235 21.16 8.06 3.13
C VAL A 235 20.80 9.39 3.80
N GLU A 236 19.81 9.38 4.71
CA GLU A 236 19.48 10.54 5.56
C GLU A 236 20.01 10.33 6.98
#